data_3ffc1c0cd42e0a5f1fed9297839727de
#
_entry.id   3ffc1c0cd42e0a5f1fed9297839727de
#
_cell.length_a   1.000
_cell.length_b   1.000
_cell.length_c   1.000
_cell.angle_alpha   90.00
_cell.angle_beta   90.00
_cell.angle_gamma   90.00
#
_symmetry.space_group_name_H-M   'P 1'
#
loop_
_entity.id
_entity.type
_entity.pdbx_description
1 polymer ?
#
loop_
_entity_poly.entity_id
_entity_poly.type
_entity_poly.pdbx_seq_one_letter_code
_entity_poly.pdbx_strand_id
1 'polypeptide(L)'
;MRATTILLVSLVALASGCGPDCYSSCEKLFGDAADECDIRVPDKKGESGRQEMIRQCVDHCESALGNNGDIGDYTPNERASSDDDITLENEKQAALWMDCVSETSCENLNDNYCAPVTNYP
;
A
#
# COMPACT_ATOMS: atom_id res chain seq x y z
N MET A 1 -0.57 10.41 -59.16
CA MET A 1 -0.55 10.91 -57.77
C MET A 1 -0.95 9.77 -56.83
N ARG A 2 0.00 9.23 -56.14
CA ARG A 2 -0.25 8.17 -55.15
C ARG A 2 -0.30 8.83 -53.78
N ALA A 3 -1.47 8.84 -53.19
CA ALA A 3 -1.65 9.26 -51.80
C ALA A 3 -1.16 8.14 -50.91
N THR A 4 -0.04 8.37 -50.21
CA THR A 4 0.46 7.45 -49.20
C THR A 4 -0.28 7.77 -47.92
N THR A 5 -1.27 6.95 -47.57
CA THR A 5 -1.95 7.04 -46.29
C THR A 5 -1.01 6.48 -45.21
N ILE A 6 -0.40 7.36 -44.45
CA ILE A 6 0.36 6.97 -43.27
C ILE A 6 -0.65 6.63 -42.18
N LEU A 7 -0.78 5.34 -41.93
CA LEU A 7 -1.54 4.85 -40.79
C LEU A 7 -0.72 5.12 -39.52
N LEU A 8 -1.06 6.19 -38.84
CA LEU A 8 -0.55 6.44 -37.48
C LEU A 8 -1.19 5.40 -36.56
N VAL A 9 -0.47 4.34 -36.29
CA VAL A 9 -0.82 3.42 -35.22
C VAL A 9 -0.49 4.14 -33.92
N SER A 10 -1.50 4.74 -33.31
CA SER A 10 -1.39 5.25 -31.98
C SER A 10 -1.22 4.07 -31.02
N LEU A 11 0.01 3.82 -30.62
CA LEU A 11 0.31 2.88 -29.56
C LEU A 11 -0.19 3.49 -28.25
N VAL A 12 -1.42 3.18 -27.90
CA VAL A 12 -1.92 3.49 -26.55
C VAL A 12 -1.15 2.57 -25.62
N ALA A 13 -0.09 3.08 -25.04
CA ALA A 13 0.55 2.43 -23.91
C ALA A 13 -0.48 2.40 -22.77
N LEU A 14 -1.15 1.28 -22.63
CA LEU A 14 -1.93 0.99 -21.43
C LEU A 14 -0.91 0.88 -20.29
N ALA A 15 -0.70 1.99 -19.58
CA ALA A 15 -0.01 1.99 -18.31
C ALA A 15 -0.92 1.30 -17.28
N SER A 16 -1.15 -0.01 -17.48
CA SER A 16 -1.86 -0.83 -16.53
C SER A 16 -0.89 -1.24 -15.43
N GLY A 17 -1.03 -0.60 -14.27
CA GLY A 17 -0.69 -1.26 -13.04
C GLY A 17 0.79 -1.30 -12.64
N CYS A 18 1.64 -0.33 -13.03
CA CYS A 18 2.99 -0.18 -12.46
C CYS A 18 3.00 0.62 -11.15
N GLY A 19 1.84 1.00 -10.60
CA GLY A 19 1.73 1.65 -9.31
C GLY A 19 1.68 0.65 -8.15
N PRO A 20 1.87 1.14 -6.92
CA PRO A 20 1.71 0.28 -5.75
C PRO A 20 0.28 -0.24 -5.65
N ASP A 21 0.14 -1.49 -5.25
CA ASP A 21 -1.14 -2.13 -4.94
C ASP A 21 -1.17 -2.59 -3.48
N CYS A 22 -2.30 -3.11 -3.02
CA CYS A 22 -2.45 -3.58 -1.65
C CYS A 22 -1.45 -4.68 -1.32
N TYR A 23 -1.29 -5.64 -2.22
CA TYR A 23 -0.37 -6.76 -1.99
C TYR A 23 1.08 -6.32 -1.90
N SER A 24 1.56 -5.53 -2.86
CA SER A 24 2.95 -5.05 -2.86
C SER A 24 3.27 -4.16 -1.66
N SER A 25 2.31 -3.33 -1.24
CA SER A 25 2.45 -2.47 -0.06
C SER A 25 2.56 -3.31 1.22
N CYS A 26 1.69 -4.29 1.37
CA CYS A 26 1.71 -5.18 2.54
C CYS A 26 2.94 -6.09 2.55
N GLU A 27 3.37 -6.56 1.40
CA GLU A 27 4.59 -7.38 1.28
C GLU A 27 5.84 -6.55 1.61
N LYS A 28 5.90 -5.29 1.21
CA LYS A 28 7.00 -4.39 1.62
C LYS A 28 7.09 -4.27 3.15
N LEU A 29 5.95 -4.14 3.82
CA LEU A 29 5.93 -4.00 5.28
C LEU A 29 6.38 -5.27 6.00
N PHE A 30 5.85 -6.42 5.62
CA PHE A 30 5.98 -7.66 6.39
C PHE A 30 6.83 -8.75 5.74
N GLY A 31 7.19 -8.60 4.47
CA GLY A 31 8.07 -9.53 3.77
C GLY A 31 9.50 -9.46 4.30
N ASP A 32 10.29 -10.50 4.02
CA ASP A 32 11.69 -10.63 4.46
C ASP A 32 12.71 -10.59 3.31
N ALA A 33 12.29 -10.21 2.12
CA ALA A 33 13.20 -9.98 1.01
C ALA A 33 14.08 -8.74 1.25
N ALA A 34 15.15 -8.59 0.47
CA ALA A 34 16.16 -7.55 0.68
C ALA A 34 15.60 -6.11 0.60
N ASP A 35 14.53 -5.91 -0.17
CA ASP A 35 13.84 -4.64 -0.35
C ASP A 35 12.59 -4.49 0.53
N GLU A 36 12.37 -5.43 1.45
CA GLU A 36 11.23 -5.47 2.34
C GLU A 36 11.65 -5.20 3.79
N CYS A 37 10.68 -4.79 4.61
CA CYS A 37 10.99 -4.22 5.92
C CYS A 37 11.01 -5.24 7.07
N ASP A 38 10.49 -6.43 6.84
CA ASP A 38 10.41 -7.49 7.87
C ASP A 38 9.87 -6.98 9.21
N ILE A 39 8.83 -6.14 9.16
CA ILE A 39 8.22 -5.60 10.38
C ILE A 39 7.56 -6.76 11.13
N ARG A 40 7.94 -6.90 12.39
CA ARG A 40 7.50 -8.02 13.23
C ARG A 40 6.45 -7.57 14.23
N VAL A 41 5.42 -8.41 14.38
CA VAL A 41 4.38 -8.23 15.38
C VAL A 41 4.58 -9.31 16.45
N PRO A 42 4.65 -8.94 17.75
CA PRO A 42 5.03 -9.89 18.81
C PRO A 42 4.20 -11.17 18.89
N ASP A 43 2.91 -11.09 18.57
CA ASP A 43 1.98 -12.23 18.63
C ASP A 43 1.93 -13.05 17.33
N LYS A 44 2.63 -12.61 16.27
CA LYS A 44 2.62 -13.21 14.94
C LYS A 44 4.02 -13.67 14.57
N LYS A 45 4.39 -14.87 15.01
CA LYS A 45 5.74 -15.40 14.86
C LYS A 45 5.90 -16.34 13.66
N GLY A 46 7.11 -16.35 13.11
CA GLY A 46 7.49 -17.24 12.03
C GLY A 46 6.84 -16.93 10.70
N GLU A 47 7.01 -17.81 9.73
CA GLU A 47 6.48 -17.63 8.38
C GLU A 47 4.94 -17.60 8.34
N SER A 48 4.27 -18.42 9.15
CA SER A 48 2.81 -18.41 9.24
C SER A 48 2.28 -17.12 9.82
N GLY A 49 2.96 -16.54 10.78
CA GLY A 49 2.61 -15.23 11.36
C GLY A 49 2.79 -14.10 10.35
N ARG A 50 3.87 -14.14 9.57
CA ARG A 50 4.12 -13.19 8.48
C ARG A 50 3.02 -13.24 7.43
N GLN A 51 2.67 -14.43 6.94
CA GLN A 51 1.62 -14.61 5.95
C GLN A 51 0.26 -14.14 6.46
N GLU A 52 -0.05 -14.38 7.72
CA GLU A 52 -1.27 -13.88 8.34
C GLU A 52 -1.31 -12.35 8.36
N MET A 53 -0.19 -11.70 8.72
CA MET A 53 -0.11 -10.24 8.71
C MET A 53 -0.27 -9.66 7.32
N ILE A 54 0.36 -10.25 6.31
CA ILE A 54 0.18 -9.84 4.92
C ILE A 54 -1.28 -9.97 4.50
N ARG A 55 -1.92 -11.09 4.81
CA ARG A 55 -3.32 -11.32 4.49
C ARG A 55 -4.25 -10.31 5.16
N GLN A 56 -4.09 -10.04 6.43
CA GLN A 56 -4.89 -9.04 7.16
C GLN A 56 -4.69 -7.65 6.60
N CYS A 57 -3.45 -7.30 6.28
CA CYS A 57 -3.10 -6.03 5.66
C CYS A 57 -3.78 -5.88 4.29
N VAL A 58 -3.70 -6.88 3.43
CA VAL A 58 -4.33 -6.89 2.11
C VAL A 58 -5.84 -6.76 2.22
N ASP A 59 -6.47 -7.54 3.10
CA ASP A 59 -7.92 -7.50 3.31
C ASP A 59 -8.38 -6.10 3.76
N HIS A 60 -7.64 -5.48 4.66
CA HIS A 60 -7.93 -4.13 5.14
C HIS A 60 -7.83 -3.08 4.03
N CYS A 61 -6.75 -3.14 3.26
CA CYS A 61 -6.51 -2.24 2.14
C CYS A 61 -7.58 -2.41 1.04
N GLU A 62 -7.87 -3.63 0.64
CA GLU A 62 -8.87 -3.93 -0.40
C GLU A 62 -10.28 -3.56 0.04
N SER A 63 -10.61 -3.74 1.31
CA SER A 63 -11.89 -3.28 1.86
C SER A 63 -12.06 -1.78 1.73
N ALA A 64 -11.01 -1.01 2.03
CA ALA A 64 -11.02 0.44 1.87
C ALA A 64 -11.17 0.85 0.39
N LEU A 65 -10.49 0.16 -0.53
CA LEU A 65 -10.62 0.41 -1.97
C LEU A 65 -12.04 0.20 -2.49
N GLY A 66 -12.83 -0.63 -1.85
CA GLY A 66 -14.24 -0.86 -2.20
C GLY A 66 -15.20 0.23 -1.76
N ASN A 67 -14.75 1.21 -1.00
CA ASN A 67 -15.58 2.28 -0.45
C ASN A 67 -15.22 3.64 -1.05
N ASN A 68 -16.23 4.40 -1.45
CA ASN A 68 -16.06 5.79 -1.88
C ASN A 68 -15.93 6.68 -0.65
N GLY A 69 -15.12 7.71 -0.76
CA GLY A 69 -14.96 8.70 0.31
C GLY A 69 -13.82 9.65 0.05
N ASP A 70 -13.56 10.52 1.00
CA ASP A 70 -12.50 11.52 0.95
C ASP A 70 -11.39 11.21 1.96
N ILE A 71 -10.24 11.84 1.78
CA ILE A 71 -9.07 11.68 2.65
C ILE A 71 -9.39 12.10 4.09
N GLY A 72 -10.20 13.15 4.27
CA GLY A 72 -10.53 13.68 5.59
C GLY A 72 -9.28 14.12 6.35
N ASP A 73 -9.20 13.76 7.61
CA ASP A 73 -8.08 14.09 8.50
C ASP A 73 -6.93 13.07 8.44
N TYR A 74 -6.96 12.17 7.48
CA TYR A 74 -5.91 11.16 7.34
C TYR A 74 -4.60 11.77 6.87
N THR A 75 -3.54 11.59 7.67
CA THR A 75 -2.21 12.18 7.43
C THR A 75 -1.12 11.11 7.54
N PRO A 76 -0.94 10.24 6.51
CA PRO A 76 0.00 9.13 6.59
C PRO A 76 1.46 9.56 6.66
N ASN A 77 1.81 10.76 6.18
CA ASN A 77 3.17 11.27 6.19
C ASN A 77 3.63 11.75 7.58
N GLU A 78 2.74 11.73 8.55
CA GLU A 78 3.06 12.08 9.93
C GLU A 78 3.20 10.80 10.77
N ARG A 79 4.10 10.84 11.74
CA ARG A 79 4.27 9.75 12.68
C ARG A 79 3.03 9.63 13.55
N ALA A 80 2.38 8.46 13.53
CA ALA A 80 1.24 8.20 14.38
C ALA A 80 1.70 7.68 15.76
N SER A 81 0.84 7.85 16.77
CA SER A 81 1.05 7.21 18.06
C SER A 81 0.89 5.69 17.93
N SER A 82 1.71 4.93 18.66
CA SER A 82 1.60 3.47 18.69
C SER A 82 0.28 2.97 19.31
N ASP A 83 -0.42 3.82 20.04
CA ASP A 83 -1.69 3.51 20.68
C ASP A 83 -2.91 3.85 19.81
N ASP A 84 -2.69 4.48 18.66
CA ASP A 84 -3.77 4.87 17.76
C ASP A 84 -4.16 3.71 16.84
N ASP A 85 -5.43 3.31 16.92
CA ASP A 85 -6.04 2.41 15.95
C ASP A 85 -6.50 3.22 14.73
N ILE A 86 -5.70 3.22 13.68
CA ILE A 86 -5.99 3.93 12.45
C ILE A 86 -6.57 2.96 11.43
N THR A 87 -7.73 3.31 10.89
CA THR A 87 -8.44 2.51 9.89
C THR A 87 -8.49 3.25 8.57
N LEU A 88 -8.14 2.55 7.48
CA LEU A 88 -8.42 3.04 6.13
C LEU A 88 -9.91 2.85 5.84
N GLU A 89 -10.61 3.93 5.54
CA GLU A 89 -12.06 3.91 5.42
C GLU A 89 -12.55 3.91 3.96
N ASN A 90 -11.70 4.36 3.03
CA ASN A 90 -12.12 4.54 1.64
C ASN A 90 -10.95 4.47 0.65
N GLU A 91 -11.30 4.50 -0.63
CA GLU A 91 -10.35 4.35 -1.75
C GLU A 91 -9.26 5.43 -1.78
N LYS A 92 -9.58 6.67 -1.40
CA LYS A 92 -8.61 7.76 -1.42
C LYS A 92 -7.59 7.63 -0.31
N GLN A 93 -8.02 7.25 0.86
CA GLN A 93 -7.12 6.96 1.98
C GLN A 93 -6.22 5.76 1.68
N ALA A 94 -6.77 4.70 1.09
CA ALA A 94 -5.99 3.53 0.70
C ALA A 94 -4.94 3.87 -0.35
N ALA A 95 -5.28 4.67 -1.37
CA ALA A 95 -4.33 5.11 -2.38
C ALA A 95 -3.20 5.94 -1.78
N LEU A 96 -3.53 6.88 -0.90
CA LEU A 96 -2.55 7.72 -0.21
C LEU A 96 -1.64 6.89 0.69
N TRP A 97 -2.19 5.90 1.37
CA TRP A 97 -1.43 4.97 2.19
C TRP A 97 -0.43 4.14 1.36
N MET A 98 -0.87 3.59 0.24
CA MET A 98 0.00 2.81 -0.64
C MET A 98 1.15 3.64 -1.20
N ASP A 99 0.89 4.89 -1.61
CA ASP A 99 1.92 5.82 -2.05
C ASP A 99 2.92 6.12 -0.93
N CYS A 100 2.43 6.37 0.27
CA CYS A 100 3.27 6.60 1.44
C CYS A 100 4.17 5.40 1.73
N VAL A 101 3.63 4.20 1.76
CA VAL A 101 4.40 2.97 2.01
C VAL A 101 5.48 2.79 0.94
N SER A 102 5.17 3.04 -0.32
CA SER A 102 6.15 2.87 -1.41
C SER A 102 7.31 3.86 -1.34
N GLU A 103 7.08 5.06 -0.82
CA GLU A 103 8.07 6.15 -0.78
C GLU A 103 8.82 6.26 0.55
N THR A 104 8.38 5.55 1.57
CA THR A 104 8.91 5.68 2.93
C THR A 104 9.93 4.57 3.22
N SER A 105 11.00 4.93 3.92
CA SER A 105 12.04 3.98 4.33
C SER A 105 11.52 2.98 5.37
N CYS A 106 12.13 1.81 5.42
CA CYS A 106 11.79 0.80 6.43
C CYS A 106 11.97 1.30 7.86
N GLU A 107 12.96 2.14 8.11
CA GLU A 107 13.18 2.75 9.42
C GLU A 107 11.96 3.57 9.85
N ASN A 108 11.47 4.43 8.96
CA ASN A 108 10.30 5.26 9.25
C ASN A 108 9.01 4.45 9.31
N LEU A 109 8.85 3.44 8.44
CA LEU A 109 7.69 2.54 8.51
C LEU A 109 7.65 1.79 9.85
N ASN A 110 8.81 1.39 10.35
CA ASN A 110 8.93 0.77 11.67
C ASN A 110 8.63 1.75 12.83
N ASP A 111 8.76 3.04 12.57
CA ASP A 111 8.49 4.12 13.52
C ASP A 111 7.10 4.74 13.35
N ASN A 112 6.18 3.98 12.77
CA ASN A 112 4.75 4.29 12.65
C ASN A 112 4.40 5.43 11.67
N TYR A 113 5.26 5.71 10.69
CA TYR A 113 4.87 6.48 9.52
C TYR A 113 4.02 5.62 8.58
N CYS A 114 3.17 6.24 7.81
CA CYS A 114 2.23 5.55 6.92
C CYS A 114 1.28 4.61 7.68
N ALA A 115 0.81 5.03 8.85
CA ALA A 115 -0.17 4.23 9.59
C ALA A 115 -1.49 4.07 8.78
N PRO A 116 -2.18 2.92 8.90
CA PRO A 116 -1.89 1.80 9.80
C PRO A 116 -0.76 0.90 9.27
N VAL A 117 0.12 0.46 10.15
CA VAL A 117 1.20 -0.48 9.81
C VAL A 117 0.97 -1.83 10.49
N THR A 118 0.76 -1.84 11.79
CA THR A 118 0.60 -3.08 12.56
C THR A 118 -0.72 -3.19 13.32
N ASN A 119 -1.41 -2.08 13.51
CA ASN A 119 -2.67 -2.04 14.25
C ASN A 119 -3.86 -2.07 13.29
N TYR A 120 -4.32 -3.26 12.98
CA TYR A 120 -5.55 -3.47 12.21
C TYR A 120 -6.69 -3.81 13.17
N PRO A 121 -7.86 -3.19 13.00
CA PRO A 121 -9.04 -3.55 13.79
C PRO A 121 -9.53 -4.97 13.51
#